data_2de5e0c553f6b8ed90f1bd2e9af1ed16
#
_entry.id   2de5e0c553f6b8ed90f1bd2e9af1ed16
#
_cell.length_a   1.000
_cell.length_b   1.000
_cell.length_c   1.000
_cell.angle_alpha   90.00
_cell.angle_beta   90.00
_cell.angle_gamma   90.00
#
_symmetry.space_group_name_H-M   'P 1'
#
loop_
_entity.id
_entity.type
_entity.pdbx_description
1 polymer ?
#
loop_
_entity_poly.entity_id
_entity_poly.type
_entity_poly.pdbx_seq_one_letter_code
_entity_poly.pdbx_strand_id
1 'polypeptide(L)'
;MAKIIIDKQNGELAFRLDEFNDLSQFDHLQRRNYYSIVLLNGISYELSVDFQCFELQGNQMVCLAPYQPFMIRSEEKCQGYLLNFHPDFFCTYRHQNEIETEGFLFNNFHGLPYFTVNEQSLFLNLIDQISKEMDKDSIAQHEVLVAFLKVFLIEAVRQKKQFDQQLTPRTSDSKTEILQNLVDAIESNYCKLHSPQEYADELCVSPKTLAGIVKKYLNQTTSSLISNRIIIEAKRELYLTSKPVKQIAAFLGYDDEFYFSRFFKKKVGVSPDIYRKTVGFAKLESN
;
A
#
# COMPACT_ATOMS: atom_id res chain seq x y z
N MET A 1 12.21 0.80 22.01
CA MET A 1 11.13 1.65 22.55
C MET A 1 10.48 2.39 21.38
N ALA A 2 9.17 2.32 21.26
CA ALA A 2 8.45 2.92 20.13
C ALA A 2 8.56 4.46 20.16
N LYS A 3 8.94 5.05 19.05
CA LYS A 3 8.88 6.50 18.81
C LYS A 3 7.65 6.79 17.97
N ILE A 4 6.83 7.75 18.35
CA ILE A 4 5.53 8.01 17.75
C ILE A 4 5.36 9.51 17.53
N ILE A 5 4.91 9.86 16.34
CA ILE A 5 4.42 11.20 16.00
C ILE A 5 2.91 11.09 15.79
N ILE A 6 2.17 11.92 16.51
CA ILE A 6 0.72 12.02 16.40
C ILE A 6 0.40 13.26 15.59
N ASP A 7 -0.53 13.14 14.68
CA ASP A 7 -1.08 14.29 13.96
C ASP A 7 -1.85 15.16 14.95
N LYS A 8 -1.43 16.41 15.09
CA LYS A 8 -2.02 17.38 16.04
C LYS A 8 -3.45 17.79 15.68
N GLN A 9 -3.88 17.55 14.43
CA GLN A 9 -5.19 17.96 13.95
C GLN A 9 -6.28 16.93 14.25
N ASN A 10 -5.99 15.65 14.09
CA ASN A 10 -6.96 14.56 14.23
C ASN A 10 -6.64 13.60 15.39
N GLY A 11 -5.47 13.72 16.03
CA GLY A 11 -5.05 12.83 17.12
C GLY A 11 -4.68 11.41 16.69
N GLU A 12 -4.58 11.16 15.37
CA GLU A 12 -4.24 9.86 14.82
C GLU A 12 -2.73 9.66 14.71
N LEU A 13 -2.31 8.41 14.52
CA LEU A 13 -0.93 8.07 14.27
C LEU A 13 -0.50 8.67 12.92
N ALA A 14 0.47 9.59 12.93
CA ALA A 14 1.09 10.11 11.71
C ALA A 14 2.29 9.26 11.28
N PHE A 15 3.21 8.99 12.21
CA PHE A 15 4.42 8.22 11.95
C PHE A 15 4.84 7.45 13.21
N ARG A 16 5.29 6.21 13.05
CA ARG A 16 5.81 5.37 14.14
C ARG A 16 7.05 4.62 13.67
N LEU A 17 8.07 4.64 14.49
CA LEU A 17 9.23 3.77 14.40
C LEU A 17 9.35 2.98 15.71
N ASP A 18 9.39 1.67 15.62
CA ASP A 18 9.52 0.78 16.76
C ASP A 18 10.58 -0.29 16.50
N GLU A 19 11.41 -0.55 17.48
CA GLU A 19 12.31 -1.70 17.52
C GLU A 19 11.67 -2.78 18.39
N PHE A 20 11.55 -3.99 17.89
CA PHE A 20 10.95 -5.10 18.58
C PHE A 20 11.92 -6.29 18.70
N ASN A 21 11.78 -7.04 19.80
CA ASN A 21 12.62 -8.22 20.09
C ASN A 21 11.78 -9.51 20.14
N ASP A 22 10.48 -9.41 19.88
CA ASP A 22 9.54 -10.53 19.74
C ASP A 22 8.38 -10.13 18.80
N LEU A 23 7.61 -11.12 18.38
CA LEU A 23 6.49 -10.93 17.47
C LEU A 23 5.13 -10.85 18.17
N SER A 24 5.07 -10.70 19.49
CA SER A 24 3.81 -10.68 20.24
C SER A 24 2.82 -9.62 19.75
N GLN A 25 3.33 -8.49 19.25
CA GLN A 25 2.50 -7.47 18.66
C GLN A 25 1.92 -7.83 17.27
N PHE A 26 2.36 -8.93 16.65
CA PHE A 26 1.96 -9.37 15.31
C PHE A 26 1.30 -10.75 15.28
N ASP A 27 1.22 -11.46 16.40
CA ASP A 27 0.78 -12.86 16.53
C ASP A 27 -0.73 -13.07 16.33
N HIS A 28 -1.48 -12.00 16.17
CA HIS A 28 -2.92 -11.98 15.92
C HIS A 28 -3.24 -11.22 14.64
N LEU A 29 -4.39 -11.52 14.04
CA LEU A 29 -4.84 -10.87 12.81
C LEU A 29 -5.06 -9.38 13.05
N GLN A 30 -4.32 -8.56 12.33
CA GLN A 30 -4.36 -7.10 12.41
C GLN A 30 -4.88 -6.49 11.11
N ARG A 31 -5.51 -5.32 11.26
CA ARG A 31 -5.90 -4.46 10.14
C ARG A 31 -5.72 -3.02 10.58
N ARG A 32 -4.84 -2.27 9.93
CA ARG A 32 -4.45 -0.92 10.32
C ARG A 32 -4.80 0.08 9.21
N ASN A 33 -5.00 1.35 9.58
CA ASN A 33 -5.32 2.42 8.63
C ASN A 33 -4.07 3.13 8.06
N TYR A 34 -2.89 2.58 8.26
CA TYR A 34 -1.61 3.12 7.82
C TYR A 34 -0.79 2.07 7.05
N TYR A 35 0.18 2.54 6.29
CA TYR A 35 1.21 1.69 5.69
C TYR A 35 2.10 1.11 6.78
N SER A 36 2.46 -0.16 6.64
CA SER A 36 3.36 -0.83 7.56
C SER A 36 4.52 -1.47 6.80
N ILE A 37 5.73 -1.18 7.25
CA ILE A 37 6.95 -1.84 6.79
C ILE A 37 7.55 -2.55 7.99
N VAL A 38 7.70 -3.86 7.89
CA VAL A 38 8.31 -4.70 8.92
C VAL A 38 9.63 -5.23 8.40
N LEU A 39 10.73 -4.81 8.98
CA LEU A 39 12.06 -5.36 8.70
C LEU A 39 12.32 -6.46 9.74
N LEU A 40 12.32 -7.71 9.28
CA LEU A 40 12.50 -8.92 10.09
C LEU A 40 13.97 -9.35 10.06
N ASN A 41 14.51 -9.67 11.21
CA ASN A 41 15.85 -10.23 11.37
C ASN A 41 15.77 -11.47 12.26
N GLY A 42 15.85 -12.63 11.68
CA GLY A 42 15.74 -13.94 12.35
C GLY A 42 15.84 -15.09 11.36
N ILE A 43 15.45 -16.29 11.79
CA ILE A 43 15.70 -17.51 11.03
C ILE A 43 14.49 -17.90 10.20
N SER A 44 13.29 -17.97 10.82
CA SER A 44 12.07 -18.43 10.16
C SER A 44 10.83 -17.72 10.69
N TYR A 45 9.89 -17.42 9.79
CA TYR A 45 8.61 -16.76 10.11
C TYR A 45 7.48 -17.32 9.27
N GLU A 46 6.30 -17.32 9.83
CA GLU A 46 5.05 -17.51 9.11
C GLU A 46 4.36 -16.14 8.92
N LEU A 47 4.17 -15.72 7.68
CA LEU A 47 3.47 -14.50 7.32
C LEU A 47 2.12 -14.84 6.70
N SER A 48 1.03 -14.40 7.33
CA SER A 48 -0.31 -14.47 6.76
C SER A 48 -0.73 -13.09 6.28
N VAL A 49 -1.08 -12.94 5.01
CA VAL A 49 -1.58 -11.70 4.40
C VAL A 49 -2.72 -12.04 3.45
N ASP A 50 -3.87 -11.35 3.57
CA ASP A 50 -5.01 -11.50 2.66
C ASP A 50 -5.43 -12.96 2.41
N PHE A 51 -5.42 -13.81 3.45
CA PHE A 51 -5.74 -15.25 3.39
C PHE A 51 -4.69 -16.13 2.69
N GLN A 52 -3.52 -15.60 2.39
CA GLN A 52 -2.36 -16.36 1.92
C GLN A 52 -1.35 -16.49 3.07
N CYS A 53 -0.70 -17.67 3.14
CA CYS A 53 0.36 -17.93 4.12
C CYS A 53 1.68 -18.12 3.36
N PHE A 54 2.74 -17.53 3.91
CA PHE A 54 4.10 -17.59 3.37
C PHE A 54 5.05 -18.00 4.47
N GLU A 55 5.97 -18.91 4.13
CA GLU A 55 7.11 -19.22 4.98
C GLU A 55 8.29 -18.35 4.55
N LEU A 56 8.80 -17.54 5.46
CA LEU A 56 9.90 -16.61 5.23
C LEU A 56 11.14 -17.06 5.98
N GLN A 57 12.32 -16.80 5.42
CA GLN A 57 13.59 -17.12 6.04
C GLN A 57 14.60 -15.98 5.91
N GLY A 58 15.38 -15.76 6.95
CA GLY A 58 16.43 -14.76 6.96
C GLY A 58 15.91 -13.32 7.07
N ASN A 59 16.67 -12.39 6.55
CA ASN A 59 16.35 -10.96 6.58
C ASN A 59 15.28 -10.65 5.54
N GLN A 60 14.09 -10.31 6.00
CA GLN A 60 12.93 -10.02 5.14
C GLN A 60 12.38 -8.62 5.41
N MET A 61 11.94 -7.98 4.36
CA MET A 61 11.10 -6.77 4.47
C MET A 61 9.68 -7.11 4.03
N VAL A 62 8.72 -6.88 4.92
CA VAL A 62 7.28 -7.06 4.65
C VAL A 62 6.66 -5.69 4.47
N CYS A 63 5.95 -5.47 3.36
CA CYS A 63 5.28 -4.21 3.04
C CYS A 63 3.77 -4.43 2.96
N LEU A 64 3.02 -3.70 3.76
CA LEU A 64 1.59 -3.88 3.96
C LEU A 64 0.84 -2.57 3.73
N ALA A 65 -0.19 -2.62 2.88
CA ALA A 65 -1.05 -1.48 2.59
C ALA A 65 -2.03 -1.19 3.75
N PRO A 66 -2.57 0.04 3.84
CA PRO A 66 -3.66 0.34 4.75
C PRO A 66 -4.83 -0.63 4.56
N TYR A 67 -5.42 -1.05 5.70
CA TYR A 67 -6.55 -1.98 5.79
C TYR A 67 -6.28 -3.42 5.30
N GLN A 68 -5.05 -3.76 4.95
CA GLN A 68 -4.66 -5.11 4.59
C GLN A 68 -4.57 -5.97 5.87
N PRO A 69 -5.30 -7.10 5.95
CA PRO A 69 -5.20 -7.99 7.10
C PRO A 69 -3.90 -8.77 7.05
N PHE A 70 -3.19 -8.82 8.15
CA PHE A 70 -1.94 -9.56 8.27
C PHE A 70 -1.70 -10.11 9.67
N MET A 71 -0.83 -11.11 9.75
CA MET A 71 -0.32 -11.72 10.97
C MET A 71 1.09 -12.26 10.70
N ILE A 72 2.00 -12.08 11.66
CA ILE A 72 3.37 -12.65 11.58
C ILE A 72 3.62 -13.45 12.84
N ARG A 73 4.08 -14.70 12.67
CA ARG A 73 4.42 -15.60 13.75
C ARG A 73 5.82 -16.20 13.56
N SER A 74 6.45 -16.55 14.64
CA SER A 74 7.66 -17.38 14.66
C SER A 74 7.70 -18.15 15.97
N GLU A 75 8.22 -19.37 15.92
CA GLU A 75 8.54 -20.15 17.13
C GLU A 75 9.89 -19.75 17.71
N GLU A 76 10.68 -18.99 16.98
CA GLU A 76 12.01 -18.54 17.35
C GLU A 76 12.02 -17.08 17.80
N LYS A 77 13.09 -16.70 18.51
CA LYS A 77 13.30 -15.29 18.83
C LYS A 77 13.54 -14.50 17.56
N CYS A 78 12.71 -13.52 17.34
CA CYS A 78 12.75 -12.64 16.21
C CYS A 78 12.88 -11.19 16.69
N GLN A 79 13.74 -10.45 16.03
CA GLN A 79 13.91 -9.01 16.25
C GLN A 79 13.78 -8.25 14.94
N GLY A 80 13.48 -6.98 15.02
CA GLY A 80 13.36 -6.16 13.84
C GLY A 80 12.87 -4.76 14.10
N TYR A 81 12.46 -4.12 13.03
CA TYR A 81 11.94 -2.75 13.05
C TYR A 81 10.57 -2.68 12.39
N LEU A 82 9.70 -1.93 13.01
CA LEU A 82 8.38 -1.58 12.48
C LEU A 82 8.35 -0.10 12.15
N LEU A 83 8.06 0.23 10.91
CA LEU A 83 7.87 1.58 10.45
C LEU A 83 6.44 1.71 9.94
N ASN A 84 5.65 2.56 10.58
CA ASN A 84 4.28 2.85 10.17
C ASN A 84 4.16 4.33 9.79
N PHE A 85 3.44 4.61 8.72
CA PHE A 85 3.10 5.97 8.34
C PHE A 85 1.69 6.06 7.78
N HIS A 86 0.99 7.10 8.21
CA HIS A 86 -0.34 7.39 7.69
C HIS A 86 -0.24 7.96 6.26
N PRO A 87 -1.23 7.68 5.37
CA PRO A 87 -1.28 8.30 4.04
C PRO A 87 -1.18 9.83 4.07
N ASP A 88 -1.65 10.47 5.14
CA ASP A 88 -1.60 11.92 5.33
C ASP A 88 -0.20 12.42 5.69
N PHE A 89 0.58 11.61 6.39
CA PHE A 89 1.97 11.95 6.70
C PHE A 89 2.86 11.89 5.46
N PHE A 90 2.71 10.84 4.66
CA PHE A 90 3.44 10.66 3.43
C PHE A 90 2.49 10.16 2.33
N CYS A 91 2.13 11.08 1.45
CA CYS A 91 1.31 10.74 0.31
C CYS A 91 2.15 10.01 -0.75
N THR A 92 2.09 8.68 -0.74
CA THR A 92 2.77 7.82 -1.71
C THR A 92 2.37 8.19 -3.15
N TYR A 93 1.15 8.69 -3.35
CA TYR A 93 0.64 9.16 -4.65
C TYR A 93 1.28 10.44 -5.16
N ARG A 94 1.55 11.43 -4.29
CA ARG A 94 2.28 12.63 -4.71
C ARG A 94 3.65 12.32 -5.30
N HIS A 95 4.23 11.24 -4.81
CA HIS A 95 5.56 10.78 -5.17
C HIS A 95 5.54 9.55 -6.09
N GLN A 96 4.38 9.14 -6.63
CA GLN A 96 4.24 7.95 -7.46
C GLN A 96 5.18 7.96 -8.67
N ASN A 97 5.26 9.09 -9.38
CA ASN A 97 6.18 9.24 -10.53
C ASN A 97 7.66 9.23 -10.13
N GLU A 98 7.96 9.51 -8.85
CA GLU A 98 9.32 9.57 -8.36
C GLU A 98 9.77 8.26 -7.69
N ILE A 99 8.82 7.50 -7.12
CA ILE A 99 9.14 6.37 -6.24
C ILE A 99 8.55 5.05 -6.77
N GLU A 100 7.57 5.07 -7.68
CA GLU A 100 6.82 3.86 -8.14
C GLU A 100 6.31 2.96 -6.98
N THR A 101 6.13 3.53 -5.77
CA THR A 101 6.00 2.75 -4.53
C THR A 101 4.68 2.06 -4.39
N GLU A 102 3.59 2.68 -4.83
CA GLU A 102 2.27 2.17 -4.44
C GLU A 102 1.89 0.91 -5.19
N GLY A 103 2.15 0.88 -6.49
CA GLY A 103 1.92 -0.31 -7.30
C GLY A 103 2.93 -1.43 -7.05
N PHE A 104 4.07 -1.15 -6.42
CA PHE A 104 5.17 -2.09 -6.34
C PHE A 104 5.44 -2.61 -4.93
N LEU A 105 5.44 -1.75 -3.91
CA LEU A 105 5.71 -2.17 -2.53
C LEU A 105 4.45 -2.62 -1.79
N PHE A 106 3.37 -1.86 -1.92
CA PHE A 106 2.18 -2.04 -1.09
C PHE A 106 0.98 -2.63 -1.83
N ASN A 107 1.11 -2.86 -3.14
CA ASN A 107 0.07 -3.50 -3.91
C ASN A 107 0.52 -4.92 -4.27
N ASN A 108 -0.07 -5.92 -3.64
CA ASN A 108 0.26 -7.34 -3.85
C ASN A 108 -0.17 -7.86 -5.23
N PHE A 109 -0.64 -6.98 -6.14
CA PHE A 109 -0.97 -7.36 -7.51
C PHE A 109 0.28 -7.69 -8.34
N HIS A 110 1.41 -7.07 -8.01
CA HIS A 110 2.66 -7.21 -8.77
C HIS A 110 3.68 -8.16 -8.13
N GLY A 111 3.35 -8.81 -7.01
CA GLY A 111 4.32 -9.70 -6.38
C GLY A 111 3.99 -10.08 -4.94
N LEU A 112 4.97 -10.62 -4.27
CA LEU A 112 4.88 -11.03 -2.87
C LEU A 112 4.84 -9.78 -1.96
N PRO A 113 4.12 -9.85 -0.82
CA PRO A 113 4.10 -8.77 0.16
C PRO A 113 5.42 -8.60 0.90
N TYR A 114 6.45 -9.34 0.51
CA TYR A 114 7.76 -9.36 1.14
C TYR A 114 8.87 -9.54 0.10
N PHE A 115 10.10 -9.27 0.51
CA PHE A 115 11.32 -9.56 -0.24
C PHE A 115 12.52 -9.70 0.68
N THR A 116 13.54 -10.43 0.22
CA THR A 116 14.80 -10.57 0.95
C THR A 116 15.62 -9.30 0.86
N VAL A 117 16.10 -8.84 2.01
CA VAL A 117 16.94 -7.63 2.12
C VAL A 117 18.41 -8.04 1.99
N ASN A 118 19.04 -7.66 0.89
CA ASN A 118 20.45 -7.97 0.64
C ASN A 118 21.40 -6.96 1.33
N GLU A 119 21.04 -5.67 1.34
CA GLU A 119 21.82 -4.59 1.95
C GLU A 119 21.14 -4.05 3.21
N GLN A 120 21.13 -4.88 4.27
CA GLN A 120 20.46 -4.53 5.52
C GLN A 120 21.06 -3.27 6.18
N SER A 121 22.37 -3.07 6.09
CA SER A 121 23.09 -1.93 6.68
C SER A 121 22.57 -0.58 6.18
N LEU A 122 22.13 -0.51 4.92
CA LEU A 122 21.54 0.67 4.33
C LEU A 122 20.26 1.07 5.06
N PHE A 123 19.35 0.11 5.25
CA PHE A 123 18.08 0.36 5.94
C PHE A 123 18.28 0.66 7.42
N LEU A 124 19.21 -0.01 8.09
CA LEU A 124 19.53 0.25 9.50
C LEU A 124 20.09 1.69 9.68
N ASN A 125 20.91 2.16 8.76
CA ASN A 125 21.41 3.54 8.78
C ASN A 125 20.26 4.55 8.59
N LEU A 126 19.32 4.28 7.67
CA LEU A 126 18.17 5.15 7.46
C LEU A 126 17.23 5.15 8.67
N ILE A 127 17.00 4.00 9.30
CA ILE A 127 16.24 3.86 10.54
C ILE A 127 16.88 4.67 11.66
N ASP A 128 18.19 4.61 11.81
CA ASP A 128 18.94 5.41 12.81
C ASP A 128 18.78 6.91 12.56
N GLN A 129 18.87 7.36 11.29
CA GLN A 129 18.65 8.77 10.93
C GLN A 129 17.23 9.22 11.23
N ILE A 130 16.22 8.43 10.86
CA ILE A 130 14.81 8.66 11.19
C ILE A 130 14.63 8.73 12.71
N SER A 131 15.18 7.76 13.43
CA SER A 131 15.12 7.70 14.90
C SER A 131 15.69 8.94 15.56
N LYS A 132 16.86 9.39 15.13
CA LYS A 132 17.50 10.63 15.63
C LYS A 132 16.69 11.87 15.30
N GLU A 133 16.08 11.93 14.12
CA GLU A 133 15.28 13.08 13.73
C GLU A 133 13.98 13.15 14.53
N MET A 134 13.36 11.99 14.84
CA MET A 134 12.16 11.95 15.68
C MET A 134 12.37 12.46 17.12
N ASP A 135 13.61 12.45 17.61
CA ASP A 135 13.96 12.99 18.94
C ASP A 135 14.16 14.52 18.95
N LYS A 136 14.19 15.15 17.78
CA LYS A 136 14.38 16.59 17.67
C LYS A 136 13.03 17.30 17.64
N ASP A 137 12.90 18.35 18.46
CA ASP A 137 11.83 19.34 18.33
C ASP A 137 12.38 20.54 17.54
N SER A 138 12.57 20.33 16.23
CA SER A 138 13.26 21.32 15.38
C SER A 138 12.38 21.78 14.22
N ILE A 139 12.73 22.96 13.68
CA ILE A 139 12.12 23.49 12.46
C ILE A 139 12.29 22.47 11.32
N ALA A 140 11.22 22.24 10.55
CA ALA A 140 11.20 21.35 9.39
C ALA A 140 11.46 19.85 9.69
N GLN A 141 11.21 19.40 10.94
CA GLN A 141 11.32 17.97 11.30
C GLN A 141 10.48 17.08 10.38
N HIS A 142 9.25 17.50 10.06
CA HIS A 142 8.36 16.74 9.17
C HIS A 142 8.97 16.55 7.78
N GLU A 143 9.51 17.60 7.18
CA GLU A 143 10.12 17.58 5.84
C GLU A 143 11.36 16.68 5.80
N VAL A 144 12.16 16.70 6.87
CA VAL A 144 13.33 15.82 6.99
C VAL A 144 12.93 14.37 7.12
N LEU A 145 11.92 14.06 7.94
CA LEU A 145 11.38 12.70 8.07
C LEU A 145 10.77 12.20 6.76
N VAL A 146 10.05 13.04 6.05
CA VAL A 146 9.52 12.75 4.70
C VAL A 146 10.64 12.44 3.73
N ALA A 147 11.74 13.21 3.76
CA ALA A 147 12.90 12.99 2.90
C ALA A 147 13.57 11.63 3.19
N PHE A 148 13.82 11.31 4.47
CA PHE A 148 14.38 10.01 4.85
C PHE A 148 13.45 8.84 4.49
N LEU A 149 12.15 8.97 4.74
CA LEU A 149 11.15 7.97 4.34
C LEU A 149 11.16 7.78 2.83
N LYS A 150 11.25 8.84 2.05
CA LYS A 150 11.33 8.79 0.59
C LYS A 150 12.55 7.99 0.12
N VAL A 151 13.73 8.28 0.69
CA VAL A 151 14.95 7.51 0.37
C VAL A 151 14.77 6.03 0.74
N PHE A 152 14.23 5.75 1.92
CA PHE A 152 13.95 4.40 2.39
C PHE A 152 13.04 3.63 1.40
N LEU A 153 11.96 4.25 0.96
CA LEU A 153 11.02 3.64 0.02
C LEU A 153 11.64 3.41 -1.36
N ILE A 154 12.44 4.35 -1.88
CA ILE A 154 13.16 4.19 -3.14
C ILE A 154 14.09 2.97 -3.09
N GLU A 155 14.88 2.83 -2.02
CA GLU A 155 15.79 1.68 -1.87
C GLU A 155 15.03 0.37 -1.70
N ALA A 156 13.90 0.40 -0.98
CA ALA A 156 13.02 -0.77 -0.86
C ALA A 156 12.47 -1.22 -2.24
N VAL A 157 12.03 -0.28 -3.08
CA VAL A 157 11.61 -0.57 -4.48
C VAL A 157 12.76 -1.18 -5.28
N ARG A 158 13.96 -0.62 -5.19
CA ARG A 158 15.13 -1.12 -5.92
C ARG A 158 15.45 -2.58 -5.55
N GLN A 159 15.49 -2.89 -4.25
CA GLN A 159 15.77 -4.25 -3.79
C GLN A 159 14.63 -5.22 -4.11
N LYS A 160 13.37 -4.79 -3.97
CA LYS A 160 12.23 -5.62 -4.35
C LYS A 160 12.22 -5.93 -5.85
N LYS A 161 12.52 -4.97 -6.73
CA LYS A 161 12.65 -5.22 -8.18
C LYS A 161 13.71 -6.28 -8.49
N GLN A 162 14.86 -6.23 -7.82
CA GLN A 162 15.90 -7.25 -7.97
C GLN A 162 15.44 -8.62 -7.48
N PHE A 163 14.76 -8.68 -6.34
CA PHE A 163 14.21 -9.91 -5.78
C PHE A 163 13.17 -10.54 -6.71
N ASP A 164 12.21 -9.76 -7.22
CA ASP A 164 11.17 -10.25 -8.12
C ASP A 164 11.75 -10.75 -9.45
N GLN A 165 12.82 -10.12 -9.97
CA GLN A 165 13.54 -10.60 -11.15
C GLN A 165 14.22 -11.95 -10.92
N GLN A 166 14.64 -12.26 -9.69
CA GLN A 166 15.26 -13.55 -9.35
C GLN A 166 14.20 -14.66 -9.15
N LEU A 167 13.01 -14.30 -8.70
CA LEU A 167 11.92 -15.26 -8.47
C LEU A 167 11.21 -15.68 -9.76
N THR A 168 11.28 -14.87 -10.81
CA THR A 168 10.71 -15.24 -12.11
C THR A 168 11.66 -16.22 -12.82
N PRO A 169 11.44 -17.55 -12.73
CA PRO A 169 11.89 -18.42 -13.78
C PRO A 169 11.19 -17.96 -15.07
N ARG A 170 11.90 -17.84 -16.15
CA ARG A 170 11.38 -17.49 -17.49
C ARG A 170 10.41 -18.56 -18.07
N THR A 171 9.58 -19.16 -17.26
CA THR A 171 8.42 -19.95 -17.69
C THR A 171 7.20 -19.08 -17.45
N SER A 172 6.94 -18.18 -18.38
CA SER A 172 5.68 -17.46 -18.43
C SER A 172 4.55 -18.48 -18.63
N ASP A 173 3.94 -18.93 -17.52
CA ASP A 173 2.62 -19.51 -17.64
C ASP A 173 1.74 -18.38 -18.24
N SER A 174 1.13 -18.64 -19.39
CA SER A 174 0.29 -17.68 -20.11
C SER A 174 -0.78 -17.03 -19.23
N LYS A 175 -1.14 -17.67 -18.10
CA LYS A 175 -2.08 -17.15 -17.12
C LYS A 175 -1.50 -16.07 -16.21
N THR A 176 -0.21 -16.16 -15.87
CA THR A 176 0.48 -15.13 -15.09
C THR A 176 0.68 -13.88 -15.96
N GLU A 177 0.95 -14.05 -17.24
CA GLU A 177 1.04 -12.97 -18.21
C GLU A 177 -0.31 -12.25 -18.37
N ILE A 178 -1.42 -13.00 -18.46
CA ILE A 178 -2.77 -12.41 -18.52
C ILE A 178 -3.07 -11.62 -17.23
N LEU A 179 -2.66 -12.12 -16.07
CA LEU A 179 -2.85 -11.41 -14.80
C LEU A 179 -2.05 -10.11 -14.76
N GLN A 180 -0.79 -10.14 -15.19
CA GLN A 180 0.03 -8.94 -15.29
C GLN A 180 -0.59 -7.91 -16.25
N ASN A 181 -0.96 -8.35 -17.44
CA ASN A 181 -1.62 -7.49 -18.42
C ASN A 181 -2.94 -6.89 -17.90
N LEU A 182 -3.70 -7.66 -17.09
CA LEU A 182 -4.92 -7.14 -16.43
C LEU A 182 -4.59 -6.01 -15.47
N VAL A 183 -3.57 -6.17 -14.67
CA VAL A 183 -3.18 -5.14 -13.69
C VAL A 183 -2.72 -3.88 -14.42
N ASP A 184 -1.89 -4.01 -15.43
CA ASP A 184 -1.41 -2.89 -16.26
C ASP A 184 -2.57 -2.20 -17.01
N ALA A 185 -3.53 -2.97 -17.49
CA ALA A 185 -4.74 -2.45 -18.12
C ALA A 185 -5.60 -1.68 -17.12
N ILE A 186 -5.77 -2.19 -15.87
CA ILE A 186 -6.50 -1.48 -14.82
C ILE A 186 -5.81 -0.17 -14.48
N GLU A 187 -4.48 -0.17 -14.26
CA GLU A 187 -3.73 1.05 -13.98
C GLU A 187 -3.87 2.10 -15.08
N SER A 188 -3.90 1.67 -16.32
CA SER A 188 -4.00 2.57 -17.48
C SER A 188 -5.43 3.07 -17.75
N ASN A 189 -6.46 2.29 -17.40
CA ASN A 189 -7.83 2.51 -17.86
C ASN A 189 -8.90 2.63 -16.76
N TYR A 190 -8.54 2.64 -15.48
CA TYR A 190 -9.52 2.67 -14.37
C TYR A 190 -10.50 3.86 -14.40
N CYS A 191 -10.16 4.95 -15.07
CA CYS A 191 -11.04 6.10 -15.31
C CYS A 191 -12.04 5.89 -16.46
N LYS A 192 -11.89 4.81 -17.25
CA LYS A 192 -12.70 4.58 -18.46
C LYS A 192 -13.43 3.25 -18.43
N LEU A 193 -12.76 2.20 -17.92
CA LEU A 193 -13.28 0.84 -17.92
C LEU A 193 -13.62 0.43 -16.47
N HIS A 194 -14.87 0.07 -16.22
CA HIS A 194 -15.36 -0.21 -14.87
C HIS A 194 -15.88 -1.64 -14.66
N SER A 195 -16.02 -2.40 -15.74
CA SER A 195 -16.58 -3.75 -15.68
C SER A 195 -15.55 -4.84 -16.05
N PRO A 196 -15.66 -6.05 -15.48
CA PRO A 196 -14.84 -7.18 -15.86
C PRO A 196 -14.94 -7.55 -17.34
N GLN A 197 -16.08 -7.29 -17.98
CA GLN A 197 -16.28 -7.56 -19.41
C GLN A 197 -15.37 -6.68 -20.25
N GLU A 198 -15.33 -5.37 -19.98
CA GLU A 198 -14.51 -4.42 -20.72
C GLU A 198 -13.01 -4.79 -20.66
N TYR A 199 -12.51 -5.19 -19.49
CA TYR A 199 -11.13 -5.66 -19.35
C TYR A 199 -10.88 -7.02 -20.01
N ALA A 200 -11.87 -7.91 -20.02
CA ALA A 200 -11.76 -9.18 -20.72
C ALA A 200 -11.67 -8.97 -22.24
N ASP A 201 -12.46 -8.02 -22.76
CA ASP A 201 -12.43 -7.63 -24.17
C ASP A 201 -11.10 -6.97 -24.55
N GLU A 202 -10.58 -6.05 -23.71
CA GLU A 202 -9.28 -5.41 -23.87
C GLU A 202 -8.13 -6.43 -23.93
N LEU A 203 -8.20 -7.48 -23.11
CA LEU A 203 -7.18 -8.53 -23.04
C LEU A 203 -7.43 -9.71 -23.99
N CYS A 204 -8.46 -9.64 -24.83
CA CYS A 204 -8.85 -10.70 -25.75
C CYS A 204 -9.06 -12.08 -25.07
N VAL A 205 -9.61 -12.09 -23.83
CA VAL A 205 -9.92 -13.30 -23.08
C VAL A 205 -11.40 -13.35 -22.69
N SER A 206 -11.90 -14.54 -22.33
CA SER A 206 -13.27 -14.61 -21.80
C SER A 206 -13.35 -14.07 -20.37
N PRO A 207 -14.47 -13.41 -19.97
CA PRO A 207 -14.65 -12.97 -18.57
C PRO A 207 -14.55 -14.10 -17.57
N LYS A 208 -14.96 -15.31 -17.95
CA LYS A 208 -14.85 -16.52 -17.13
C LYS A 208 -13.38 -16.92 -16.93
N THR A 209 -12.56 -16.83 -17.96
CA THR A 209 -11.12 -17.10 -17.89
C THR A 209 -10.45 -16.08 -16.97
N LEU A 210 -10.76 -14.78 -17.17
CA LEU A 210 -10.24 -13.70 -16.37
C LEU A 210 -10.60 -13.84 -14.88
N ALA A 211 -11.87 -14.11 -14.59
CA ALA A 211 -12.35 -14.35 -13.22
C ALA A 211 -11.68 -15.57 -12.57
N GLY A 212 -11.46 -16.65 -13.32
CA GLY A 212 -10.78 -17.85 -12.84
C GLY A 212 -9.31 -17.57 -12.49
N ILE A 213 -8.60 -16.79 -13.32
CA ILE A 213 -7.22 -16.39 -13.08
C ILE A 213 -7.15 -15.50 -11.83
N VAL A 214 -7.93 -14.42 -11.76
CA VAL A 214 -7.95 -13.49 -10.62
C VAL A 214 -8.30 -14.22 -9.33
N LYS A 215 -9.31 -15.11 -9.36
CA LYS A 215 -9.67 -15.91 -8.18
C LYS A 215 -8.54 -16.84 -7.73
N LYS A 216 -7.89 -17.52 -8.69
CA LYS A 216 -6.80 -18.46 -8.39
C LYS A 216 -5.58 -17.78 -7.78
N TYR A 217 -5.12 -16.66 -8.36
CA TYR A 217 -3.84 -16.04 -7.99
C TYR A 217 -4.00 -14.94 -6.93
N LEU A 218 -5.14 -14.23 -6.89
CA LEU A 218 -5.35 -13.10 -5.97
C LEU A 218 -6.44 -13.36 -4.92
N ASN A 219 -7.12 -14.50 -4.99
CA ASN A 219 -8.27 -14.86 -4.15
C ASN A 219 -9.36 -13.77 -4.08
N GLN A 220 -9.50 -12.97 -5.13
CA GLN A 220 -10.43 -11.84 -5.26
C GLN A 220 -11.32 -12.02 -6.50
N THR A 221 -12.31 -11.14 -6.66
CA THR A 221 -13.06 -11.02 -7.91
C THR A 221 -12.46 -9.92 -8.77
N THR A 222 -12.56 -10.04 -10.10
CA THR A 222 -12.13 -9.00 -11.04
C THR A 222 -12.83 -7.66 -10.75
N SER A 223 -14.12 -7.68 -10.43
CA SER A 223 -14.87 -6.47 -10.03
C SER A 223 -14.33 -5.84 -8.76
N SER A 224 -13.86 -6.64 -7.79
CA SER A 224 -13.25 -6.11 -6.57
C SER A 224 -11.92 -5.41 -6.88
N LEU A 225 -11.12 -6.02 -7.73
CA LEU A 225 -9.84 -5.49 -8.18
C LEU A 225 -10.01 -4.10 -8.81
N ILE A 226 -10.88 -3.99 -9.82
CA ILE A 226 -11.20 -2.73 -10.51
C ILE A 226 -11.74 -1.69 -9.52
N SER A 227 -12.72 -2.09 -8.71
CA SER A 227 -13.34 -1.19 -7.72
C SER A 227 -12.34 -0.66 -6.72
N ASN A 228 -11.40 -1.48 -6.26
CA ASN A 228 -10.38 -1.07 -5.29
C ASN A 228 -9.49 0.02 -5.88
N ARG A 229 -9.06 -0.14 -7.16
CA ARG A 229 -8.24 0.88 -7.83
C ARG A 229 -8.98 2.22 -7.96
N ILE A 230 -10.25 2.18 -8.36
CA ILE A 230 -11.09 3.38 -8.46
C ILE A 230 -11.24 4.07 -7.09
N ILE A 231 -11.49 3.30 -6.04
CA ILE A 231 -11.65 3.83 -4.67
C ILE A 231 -10.36 4.45 -4.15
N ILE A 232 -9.22 3.85 -4.45
CA ILE A 232 -7.92 4.42 -4.12
C ILE A 232 -7.78 5.82 -4.74
N GLU A 233 -8.04 5.94 -6.05
CA GLU A 233 -7.95 7.22 -6.73
C GLU A 233 -9.00 8.24 -6.24
N ALA A 234 -10.22 7.78 -5.97
CA ALA A 234 -11.27 8.61 -5.39
C ALA A 234 -10.85 9.21 -4.04
N LYS A 235 -10.27 8.40 -3.16
CA LYS A 235 -9.74 8.84 -1.87
C LYS A 235 -8.64 9.89 -2.05
N ARG A 236 -7.72 9.63 -3.00
CA ARG A 236 -6.65 10.54 -3.35
C ARG A 236 -7.19 11.91 -3.80
N GLU A 237 -8.09 11.93 -4.77
CA GLU A 237 -8.67 13.17 -5.27
C GLU A 237 -9.45 13.94 -4.19
N LEU A 238 -10.18 13.21 -3.33
CA LEU A 238 -10.88 13.80 -2.18
C LEU A 238 -9.92 14.41 -1.16
N TYR A 239 -8.74 13.82 -0.99
CA TYR A 239 -7.73 14.25 -0.03
C TYR A 239 -6.84 15.38 -0.57
N LEU A 240 -6.35 15.25 -1.81
CA LEU A 240 -5.36 16.17 -2.38
C LEU A 240 -5.95 17.40 -3.06
N THR A 241 -7.25 17.42 -3.34
CA THR A 241 -7.86 18.47 -4.13
C THR A 241 -9.13 19.04 -3.48
N SER A 242 -9.41 20.29 -3.77
CA SER A 242 -10.70 20.93 -3.42
C SER A 242 -11.79 20.68 -4.46
N LYS A 243 -11.56 19.83 -5.47
CA LYS A 243 -12.53 19.52 -6.53
C LYS A 243 -13.86 19.08 -5.93
N PRO A 244 -15.01 19.59 -6.38
CA PRO A 244 -16.31 19.05 -6.01
C PRO A 244 -16.42 17.55 -6.30
N VAL A 245 -17.22 16.82 -5.51
CA VAL A 245 -17.44 15.37 -5.68
C VAL A 245 -17.89 15.06 -7.11
N LYS A 246 -18.71 15.92 -7.70
CA LYS A 246 -19.15 15.83 -9.11
C LYS A 246 -17.96 15.80 -10.09
N GLN A 247 -16.97 16.65 -9.90
CA GLN A 247 -15.78 16.67 -10.77
C GLN A 247 -14.91 15.45 -10.59
N ILE A 248 -14.78 14.95 -9.34
CA ILE A 248 -14.07 13.71 -9.05
C ILE A 248 -14.78 12.51 -9.68
N ALA A 249 -16.12 12.45 -9.57
CA ALA A 249 -16.91 11.41 -10.22
C ALA A 249 -16.70 11.42 -11.75
N ALA A 250 -16.80 12.59 -12.38
CA ALA A 250 -16.57 12.75 -13.82
C ALA A 250 -15.14 12.37 -14.23
N PHE A 251 -14.12 12.75 -13.45
CA PHE A 251 -12.73 12.37 -13.67
C PHE A 251 -12.54 10.85 -13.64
N LEU A 252 -13.24 10.17 -12.71
CA LEU A 252 -13.20 8.72 -12.57
C LEU A 252 -14.14 7.97 -13.53
N GLY A 253 -14.73 8.68 -14.53
CA GLY A 253 -15.56 8.07 -15.57
C GLY A 253 -17.00 7.78 -15.14
N TYR A 254 -17.50 8.44 -14.09
CA TYR A 254 -18.91 8.32 -13.65
C TYR A 254 -19.72 9.51 -14.16
N ASP A 255 -20.76 9.26 -14.94
CA ASP A 255 -21.68 10.29 -15.44
C ASP A 255 -22.59 10.85 -14.35
N ASP A 256 -22.89 10.04 -13.31
CA ASP A 256 -23.78 10.40 -12.20
C ASP A 256 -23.02 10.45 -10.87
N GLU A 257 -22.94 11.64 -10.28
CA GLU A 257 -22.34 11.91 -8.98
C GLU A 257 -23.02 11.10 -7.84
N PHE A 258 -24.33 10.92 -7.91
CA PHE A 258 -25.07 10.20 -6.86
C PHE A 258 -24.78 8.69 -6.95
N TYR A 259 -24.64 8.16 -8.16
CA TYR A 259 -24.22 6.78 -8.35
C TYR A 259 -22.80 6.57 -7.81
N PHE A 260 -21.85 7.43 -8.17
CA PHE A 260 -20.50 7.42 -7.63
C PHE A 260 -20.49 7.50 -6.09
N SER A 261 -21.27 8.42 -5.49
CA SER A 261 -21.33 8.58 -4.04
C SER A 261 -21.86 7.33 -3.33
N ARG A 262 -22.86 6.65 -3.91
CA ARG A 262 -23.37 5.36 -3.39
C ARG A 262 -22.32 4.26 -3.52
N PHE A 263 -21.64 4.19 -4.66
CA PHE A 263 -20.54 3.23 -4.88
C PHE A 263 -19.41 3.46 -3.87
N PHE A 264 -18.95 4.69 -3.71
CA PHE A 264 -17.92 5.05 -2.74
C PHE A 264 -18.35 4.69 -1.31
N LYS A 265 -19.54 5.10 -0.89
CA LYS A 265 -20.07 4.78 0.45
C LYS A 265 -20.16 3.27 0.69
N LYS A 266 -20.59 2.50 -0.29
CA LYS A 266 -20.65 1.02 -0.19
C LYS A 266 -19.27 0.40 0.05
N LYS A 267 -18.21 0.96 -0.52
CA LYS A 267 -16.85 0.43 -0.45
C LYS A 267 -16.07 0.96 0.76
N VAL A 268 -16.28 2.21 1.15
CA VAL A 268 -15.49 2.92 2.18
C VAL A 268 -16.22 3.00 3.52
N GLY A 269 -17.55 2.83 3.51
CA GLY A 269 -18.40 2.93 4.71
C GLY A 269 -18.98 4.32 4.94
N VAL A 270 -18.36 5.38 4.44
CA VAL A 270 -18.80 6.78 4.56
C VAL A 270 -18.93 7.45 3.19
N SER A 271 -19.72 8.53 3.09
CA SER A 271 -19.84 9.28 1.83
C SER A 271 -18.54 10.03 1.49
N PRO A 272 -18.34 10.41 0.19
CA PRO A 272 -17.16 11.19 -0.22
C PRO A 272 -16.99 12.47 0.59
N ASP A 273 -18.07 13.20 0.86
CA ASP A 273 -18.03 14.46 1.63
C ASP A 273 -17.64 14.24 3.09
N ILE A 274 -18.17 13.17 3.72
CA ILE A 274 -17.79 12.79 5.08
C ILE A 274 -16.32 12.38 5.09
N TYR A 275 -15.90 11.55 4.13
CA TYR A 275 -14.51 11.13 3.99
C TYR A 275 -13.57 12.33 3.93
N ARG A 276 -13.83 13.30 3.04
CA ARG A 276 -13.05 14.54 2.92
C ARG A 276 -12.95 15.32 4.23
N LYS A 277 -14.05 15.41 4.99
CA LYS A 277 -14.10 16.13 6.27
C LYS A 277 -13.37 15.41 7.40
N THR A 278 -13.36 14.08 7.39
CA THR A 278 -12.80 13.27 8.48
C THR A 278 -11.34 12.91 8.29
N VAL A 279 -10.88 12.75 7.03
CA VAL A 279 -9.48 12.40 6.73
C VAL A 279 -8.59 13.65 6.64
N GLY A 280 -9.18 14.84 6.86
CA GLY A 280 -8.42 16.09 7.00
C GLY A 280 -7.76 16.54 5.70
N PHE A 281 -8.46 17.37 4.95
CA PHE A 281 -7.79 18.30 4.09
C PHE A 281 -6.88 19.15 4.96
N ALA A 282 -5.57 19.12 4.74
CA ALA A 282 -4.74 20.22 5.18
C ALA A 282 -5.42 21.47 4.60
N LYS A 283 -6.11 22.23 5.42
CA LYS A 283 -6.61 23.54 5.05
C LYS A 283 -5.38 24.32 4.61
N LEU A 284 -5.17 24.40 3.30
CA LEU A 284 -4.50 25.54 2.74
C LEU A 284 -5.42 26.69 3.10
N GLU A 285 -5.20 27.26 4.26
CA GLU A 285 -5.74 28.56 4.59
C GLU A 285 -5.21 29.50 3.52
N SER A 286 -6.07 29.82 2.59
CA SER A 286 -5.95 31.01 1.78
C SER A 286 -5.98 32.20 2.72
N ASN A 287 -4.82 32.75 3.03
CA ASN A 287 -4.67 34.16 3.37
C ASN A 287 -4.60 34.99 2.09
#